data_e3bd38d758648df052095776bf021f62
#
_entry.id   e3bd38d758648df052095776bf021f62
#
_cell.length_a   1.000
_cell.length_b   1.000
_cell.length_c   1.000
_cell.angle_alpha   90.00
_cell.angle_beta   90.00
_cell.angle_gamma   90.00
#
_symmetry.space_group_name_H-M   'P 1'
#
loop_
_entity.id
_entity.type
_entity.pdbx_description
1 polymer ?
#
loop_
_entity_poly.entity_id
_entity_poly.type
_entity_poly.pdbx_seq_one_letter_code
_entity_poly.pdbx_strand_id
1 'polypeptide(L)'
;VIITDSGQDFAEVSRKLTGLLGRQKALPDWLYDGVILGIQEGTDVVDAKIKKAKEAGVPVVGVWCQDWSGCRRTGFGYQVMWNWEWDQELYPGLDKKIAEWKEEGVRFLGYINPFIAIEKDLYAYASEHGYCVQDREGKDYLVTITTFPAAMVDFTNPEAYEWYKGLIKENMIGLGMGGWMADFGEYLPIDAVLYSGEDPAIIHNQWPAI
;
A
#
# COMPACT_ATOMS: atom_id res chain seq x y z
N VAL A 1 -13.30 23.29 2.43
CA VAL A 1 -14.19 23.63 1.31
C VAL A 1 -15.53 22.93 1.53
N ILE A 2 -16.64 23.64 1.44
CA ILE A 2 -17.98 23.07 1.47
C ILE A 2 -18.56 23.21 0.07
N ILE A 3 -18.98 22.09 -0.52
CA ILE A 3 -19.62 22.05 -1.82
C ILE A 3 -21.09 21.69 -1.59
N THR A 4 -21.99 22.54 -2.03
CA THR A 4 -23.44 22.29 -1.97
C THR A 4 -24.02 22.33 -3.37
N ASP A 5 -24.79 21.33 -3.73
CA ASP A 5 -25.56 21.29 -4.98
C ASP A 5 -26.88 20.56 -4.74
N SER A 6 -27.79 20.72 -5.67
CA SER A 6 -29.09 20.07 -5.64
C SER A 6 -29.38 19.40 -6.97
N GLY A 7 -30.18 18.35 -6.98
CA GLY A 7 -30.64 17.65 -8.16
C GLY A 7 -32.07 17.13 -7.98
N GLN A 8 -32.72 16.75 -9.08
CA GLN A 8 -34.05 16.18 -9.05
C GLN A 8 -34.07 14.76 -8.49
N ASP A 9 -32.93 14.05 -8.64
CA ASP A 9 -32.69 12.71 -8.12
C ASP A 9 -31.25 12.47 -7.72
N PHE A 10 -30.97 11.33 -7.09
CA PHE A 10 -29.62 10.92 -6.66
C PHE A 10 -28.63 10.81 -7.83
N ALA A 11 -29.09 10.37 -9.01
CA ALA A 11 -28.23 10.23 -10.18
C ALA A 11 -27.76 11.59 -10.71
N GLU A 12 -28.60 12.61 -10.64
CA GLU A 12 -28.26 13.97 -11.04
C GLU A 12 -27.25 14.58 -10.06
N VAL A 13 -27.46 14.45 -8.75
CA VAL A 13 -26.52 14.92 -7.72
C VAL A 13 -25.18 14.21 -7.88
N SER A 14 -25.16 12.88 -8.06
CA SER A 14 -23.95 12.10 -8.28
C SER A 14 -23.20 12.53 -9.54
N ARG A 15 -23.90 12.80 -10.65
CA ARG A 15 -23.28 13.30 -11.88
C ARG A 15 -22.60 14.65 -11.69
N LYS A 16 -23.25 15.58 -10.98
CA LYS A 16 -22.70 16.90 -10.68
C LYS A 16 -21.45 16.78 -9.78
N LEU A 17 -21.54 16.00 -8.72
CA LEU A 17 -20.43 15.76 -7.80
C LEU A 17 -19.22 15.13 -8.53
N THR A 18 -19.45 14.07 -9.30
CA THR A 18 -18.37 13.41 -10.06
C THR A 18 -17.85 14.26 -11.22
N GLY A 19 -18.65 15.21 -11.73
CA GLY A 19 -18.19 16.20 -12.69
C GLY A 19 -17.16 17.16 -12.10
N LEU A 20 -17.27 17.44 -10.79
CA LEU A 20 -16.33 18.30 -10.05
C LEU A 20 -15.10 17.52 -9.52
N LEU A 21 -15.34 16.35 -8.89
CA LEU A 21 -14.29 15.57 -8.24
C LEU A 21 -13.58 14.59 -9.18
N GLY A 22 -14.11 14.39 -10.39
CA GLY A 22 -13.67 13.34 -11.27
C GLY A 22 -14.35 12.00 -11.01
N ARG A 23 -14.00 11.01 -11.80
CA ARG A 23 -14.52 9.64 -11.70
C ARG A 23 -13.37 8.65 -11.59
N GLN A 24 -13.59 7.63 -10.79
CA GLN A 24 -12.72 6.48 -10.75
C GLN A 24 -12.64 5.84 -12.14
N LYS A 25 -11.45 5.39 -12.54
CA LYS A 25 -11.28 4.59 -13.76
C LYS A 25 -12.05 3.28 -13.63
N ALA A 26 -12.50 2.75 -14.77
CA ALA A 26 -13.11 1.41 -14.79
C ALA A 26 -12.13 0.38 -14.23
N LEU A 27 -12.66 -0.54 -13.44
CA LEU A 27 -11.87 -1.67 -12.94
C LEU A 27 -11.49 -2.60 -14.09
N PRO A 28 -10.37 -3.31 -14.02
CA PRO A 28 -10.03 -4.36 -14.97
C PRO A 28 -11.09 -5.44 -15.01
N ASP A 29 -11.40 -5.95 -16.21
CA ASP A 29 -12.51 -6.91 -16.43
C ASP A 29 -12.40 -8.17 -15.57
N TRP A 30 -11.20 -8.67 -15.34
CA TRP A 30 -10.98 -9.86 -14.53
C TRP A 30 -11.50 -9.76 -13.08
N LEU A 31 -11.67 -8.54 -12.54
CA LEU A 31 -12.22 -8.33 -11.19
C LEU A 31 -13.70 -8.71 -11.08
N TYR A 32 -14.42 -8.76 -12.21
CA TYR A 32 -15.84 -9.13 -12.24
C TYR A 32 -16.07 -10.64 -12.36
N ASP A 33 -15.01 -11.43 -12.59
CA ASP A 33 -15.10 -12.87 -12.83
C ASP A 33 -15.06 -13.72 -11.56
N GLY A 34 -14.80 -13.12 -10.39
CA GLY A 34 -14.73 -13.89 -9.16
C GLY A 34 -14.37 -13.06 -7.91
N VAL A 35 -13.77 -13.73 -6.93
CA VAL A 35 -13.41 -13.16 -5.64
C VAL A 35 -11.92 -12.99 -5.48
N ILE A 36 -11.51 -12.00 -4.69
CA ILE A 36 -10.16 -11.84 -4.17
C ILE A 36 -10.14 -12.37 -2.74
N LEU A 37 -9.23 -13.29 -2.43
CA LEU A 37 -9.05 -13.82 -1.09
C LEU A 37 -7.96 -13.02 -0.35
N GLY A 38 -8.27 -12.46 0.81
CA GLY A 38 -7.27 -11.92 1.73
C GLY A 38 -6.58 -13.07 2.48
N ILE A 39 -5.29 -13.26 2.25
CA ILE A 39 -4.52 -14.38 2.82
C ILE A 39 -3.18 -13.87 3.34
N GLN A 40 -2.74 -14.41 4.46
CA GLN A 40 -1.43 -14.18 5.07
C GLN A 40 -0.75 -15.50 5.38
N GLU A 41 0.50 -15.44 5.86
CA GLU A 41 1.29 -16.57 6.39
C GLU A 41 2.01 -17.41 5.32
N GLY A 42 2.31 -16.81 4.16
CA GLY A 42 3.29 -17.36 3.22
C GLY A 42 2.73 -18.20 2.07
N THR A 43 3.63 -18.59 1.17
CA THR A 43 3.31 -19.21 -0.12
C THR A 43 2.46 -20.47 0.00
N ASP A 44 2.82 -21.38 0.93
CA ASP A 44 2.12 -22.66 1.10
C ASP A 44 0.68 -22.48 1.59
N VAL A 45 0.47 -21.50 2.49
CA VAL A 45 -0.86 -21.18 3.01
C VAL A 45 -1.74 -20.57 1.91
N VAL A 46 -1.16 -19.70 1.07
CA VAL A 46 -1.84 -19.11 -0.08
C VAL A 46 -2.28 -20.20 -1.05
N ASP A 47 -1.35 -21.11 -1.45
CA ASP A 47 -1.62 -22.23 -2.36
C ASP A 47 -2.76 -23.13 -1.83
N ALA A 48 -2.67 -23.52 -0.57
CA ALA A 48 -3.67 -24.39 0.05
C ALA A 48 -5.07 -23.74 0.09
N LYS A 49 -5.15 -22.43 0.38
CA LYS A 49 -6.43 -21.71 0.43
C LYS A 49 -7.02 -21.47 -0.95
N ILE A 50 -6.21 -21.15 -1.97
CA ILE A 50 -6.68 -21.08 -3.36
C ILE A 50 -7.29 -22.42 -3.78
N LYS A 51 -6.55 -23.51 -3.57
CA LYS A 51 -6.99 -24.86 -3.91
C LYS A 51 -8.30 -25.22 -3.24
N LYS A 52 -8.39 -25.01 -1.92
CA LYS A 52 -9.60 -25.28 -1.13
C LYS A 52 -10.82 -24.47 -1.63
N ALA A 53 -10.63 -23.20 -1.98
CA ALA A 53 -11.70 -22.37 -2.50
C ALA A 53 -12.17 -22.83 -3.87
N LYS A 54 -11.24 -23.17 -4.78
CA LYS A 54 -11.56 -23.74 -6.11
C LYS A 54 -12.29 -25.08 -6.00
N GLU A 55 -11.87 -25.98 -5.09
CA GLU A 55 -12.54 -27.27 -4.82
C GLU A 55 -13.97 -27.06 -4.29
N ALA A 56 -14.22 -25.98 -3.57
CA ALA A 56 -15.57 -25.59 -3.12
C ALA A 56 -16.40 -24.88 -4.19
N GLY A 57 -15.90 -24.74 -5.41
CA GLY A 57 -16.59 -24.08 -6.52
C GLY A 57 -16.56 -22.54 -6.47
N VAL A 58 -15.68 -21.96 -5.66
CA VAL A 58 -15.54 -20.51 -5.58
C VAL A 58 -14.61 -20.03 -6.71
N PRO A 59 -15.06 -19.10 -7.60
CA PRO A 59 -14.22 -18.54 -8.65
C PRO A 59 -13.23 -17.55 -8.03
N VAL A 60 -11.97 -17.97 -7.83
CA VAL A 60 -10.90 -17.14 -7.29
C VAL A 60 -10.17 -16.46 -8.46
N VAL A 61 -10.16 -15.14 -8.49
CA VAL A 61 -9.47 -14.34 -9.52
C VAL A 61 -8.26 -13.58 -8.98
N GLY A 62 -8.10 -13.54 -7.67
CA GLY A 62 -6.95 -12.91 -7.04
C GLY A 62 -6.77 -13.32 -5.59
N VAL A 63 -5.56 -13.09 -5.10
CA VAL A 63 -5.20 -13.18 -3.69
C VAL A 63 -4.53 -11.88 -3.27
N TRP A 64 -4.90 -11.36 -2.12
CA TRP A 64 -4.28 -10.18 -1.52
C TRP A 64 -3.49 -10.61 -0.28
N CYS A 65 -2.18 -10.43 -0.37
CA CYS A 65 -1.23 -10.82 0.67
C CYS A 65 -0.50 -9.57 1.18
N GLN A 66 -0.99 -9.00 2.28
CA GLN A 66 -0.41 -7.77 2.83
C GLN A 66 0.97 -7.99 3.44
N ASP A 67 1.28 -9.21 3.87
CA ASP A 67 2.53 -9.60 4.52
C ASP A 67 3.61 -10.13 3.56
N TRP A 68 3.48 -9.85 2.26
CA TRP A 68 4.47 -10.24 1.25
C TRP A 68 5.89 -9.73 1.55
N SER A 69 5.99 -8.62 2.27
CA SER A 69 7.22 -7.98 2.70
C SER A 69 7.64 -8.37 4.13
N GLY A 70 7.03 -9.42 4.67
CA GLY A 70 7.32 -9.93 6.01
C GLY A 70 6.31 -9.52 7.07
N CYS A 71 6.52 -10.06 8.25
CA CYS A 71 5.67 -9.80 9.40
C CYS A 71 6.47 -9.71 10.70
N ARG A 72 5.83 -9.18 11.73
CA ARG A 72 6.28 -9.23 13.12
C ARG A 72 5.14 -9.70 14.03
N ARG A 73 5.49 -10.33 15.16
CA ARG A 73 4.53 -10.63 16.20
C ARG A 73 4.74 -9.69 17.38
N THR A 74 3.68 -8.99 17.75
CA THR A 74 3.66 -8.03 18.86
C THR A 74 2.57 -8.38 19.86
N GLY A 75 2.39 -7.57 20.91
CA GLY A 75 1.26 -7.69 21.84
C GLY A 75 -0.12 -7.55 21.16
N PHE A 76 -0.18 -6.97 19.96
CA PHE A 76 -1.37 -6.89 19.13
C PHE A 76 -1.49 -8.07 18.14
N GLY A 77 -0.59 -9.05 18.20
CA GLY A 77 -0.60 -10.22 17.31
C GLY A 77 0.25 -10.05 16.08
N TYR A 78 -0.27 -10.50 14.93
CA TYR A 78 0.40 -10.50 13.65
C TYR A 78 0.31 -9.13 12.98
N GLN A 79 1.46 -8.54 12.65
CA GLN A 79 1.54 -7.23 12.01
C GLN A 79 2.52 -7.26 10.83
N VAL A 80 2.19 -6.53 9.76
CA VAL A 80 3.02 -6.44 8.56
C VAL A 80 4.33 -5.70 8.86
N MET A 81 5.42 -6.21 8.28
CA MET A 81 6.71 -5.54 8.26
C MET A 81 6.74 -4.56 7.08
N TRP A 82 6.88 -3.27 7.36
CA TRP A 82 6.92 -2.24 6.32
C TRP A 82 8.33 -2.08 5.75
N ASN A 83 8.73 -3.07 4.95
CA ASN A 83 10.04 -3.17 4.31
C ASN A 83 9.90 -3.48 2.82
N TRP A 84 9.14 -2.88 2.10
CA TRP A 84 8.72 -3.01 0.68
C TRP A 84 9.67 -3.82 -0.24
N GLU A 85 10.16 -4.93 0.29
CA GLU A 85 10.94 -5.96 -0.38
C GLU A 85 10.33 -7.33 -0.08
N TRP A 86 10.41 -8.24 -1.04
CA TRP A 86 9.89 -9.59 -0.88
C TRP A 86 10.61 -10.35 0.25
N ASP A 87 9.86 -10.79 1.24
CA ASP A 87 10.33 -11.67 2.31
C ASP A 87 10.43 -13.13 1.79
N GLN A 88 11.64 -13.55 1.44
CA GLN A 88 11.91 -14.86 0.86
C GLN A 88 11.78 -16.03 1.86
N GLU A 89 11.84 -15.74 3.17
CA GLU A 89 11.64 -16.75 4.21
C GLU A 89 10.16 -17.05 4.39
N LEU A 90 9.34 -16.01 4.44
CA LEU A 90 7.88 -16.13 4.58
C LEU A 90 7.23 -16.61 3.27
N TYR A 91 7.68 -16.10 2.15
CA TYR A 91 7.15 -16.41 0.82
C TYR A 91 8.21 -17.04 -0.09
N PRO A 92 8.68 -18.27 0.19
CA PRO A 92 9.69 -18.92 -0.65
C PRO A 92 9.16 -19.13 -2.06
N GLY A 93 9.98 -18.77 -3.07
CA GLY A 93 9.68 -18.94 -4.49
C GLY A 93 8.49 -18.13 -5.00
N LEU A 94 8.17 -17.00 -4.39
CA LEU A 94 6.99 -16.18 -4.71
C LEU A 94 6.96 -15.73 -6.18
N ASP A 95 8.11 -15.43 -6.77
CA ASP A 95 8.25 -15.05 -8.19
C ASP A 95 7.68 -16.11 -9.13
N LYS A 96 8.03 -17.38 -8.88
CA LYS A 96 7.53 -18.52 -9.65
C LYS A 96 6.05 -18.75 -9.39
N LYS A 97 5.65 -18.65 -8.13
CA LYS A 97 4.25 -18.84 -7.73
C LYS A 97 3.33 -17.79 -8.31
N ILE A 98 3.74 -16.52 -8.36
CA ILE A 98 2.96 -15.47 -9.03
C ILE A 98 2.75 -15.81 -10.51
N ALA A 99 3.79 -16.30 -11.19
CA ALA A 99 3.68 -16.74 -12.58
C ALA A 99 2.71 -17.92 -12.76
N GLU A 100 2.83 -18.96 -11.91
CA GLU A 100 1.94 -20.13 -11.91
C GLU A 100 0.48 -19.71 -11.67
N TRP A 101 0.20 -18.96 -10.61
CA TRP A 101 -1.16 -18.49 -10.31
C TRP A 101 -1.75 -17.61 -11.42
N LYS A 102 -0.91 -16.80 -12.05
CA LYS A 102 -1.35 -15.96 -13.19
C LYS A 102 -1.80 -16.78 -14.38
N GLU A 103 -1.10 -17.90 -14.70
CA GLU A 103 -1.51 -18.85 -15.73
C GLU A 103 -2.85 -19.53 -15.38
N GLU A 104 -3.12 -19.75 -14.10
CA GLU A 104 -4.39 -20.25 -13.58
C GLU A 104 -5.51 -19.19 -13.48
N GLY A 105 -5.26 -17.96 -13.91
CA GLY A 105 -6.20 -16.86 -13.85
C GLY A 105 -6.27 -16.16 -12.49
N VAL A 106 -5.38 -16.48 -11.54
CA VAL A 106 -5.33 -15.86 -10.22
C VAL A 106 -4.23 -14.81 -10.16
N ARG A 107 -4.57 -13.59 -9.81
CA ARG A 107 -3.61 -12.48 -9.66
C ARG A 107 -3.14 -12.35 -8.21
N PHE A 108 -1.85 -12.17 -8.03
CA PHE A 108 -1.28 -11.83 -6.73
C PHE A 108 -1.32 -10.31 -6.54
N LEU A 109 -1.88 -9.86 -5.41
CA LEU A 109 -1.95 -8.45 -5.03
C LEU A 109 -1.19 -8.26 -3.72
N GLY A 110 -0.37 -7.22 -3.69
CA GLY A 110 0.43 -6.84 -2.53
C GLY A 110 -0.23 -5.76 -1.68
N TYR A 111 0.61 -5.13 -0.87
CA TYR A 111 0.26 -4.05 0.04
C TYR A 111 1.45 -3.09 0.14
N ILE A 112 1.18 -1.82 0.26
CA ILE A 112 2.18 -0.78 0.49
C ILE A 112 1.56 0.38 1.26
N ASN A 113 2.36 1.14 1.99
CA ASN A 113 1.97 2.39 2.63
C ASN A 113 3.18 3.33 2.73
N PRO A 114 3.03 4.61 3.06
CA PRO A 114 4.13 5.58 3.06
C PRO A 114 5.15 5.38 4.19
N PHE A 115 4.96 4.42 5.07
CA PHE A 115 5.88 4.18 6.18
C PHE A 115 6.96 3.15 5.86
N ILE A 116 8.06 3.24 6.60
CA ILE A 116 9.18 2.30 6.55
C ILE A 116 9.52 1.86 7.98
N ALA A 117 9.73 0.55 8.15
CA ALA A 117 10.14 -0.05 9.41
C ALA A 117 11.57 0.34 9.76
N ILE A 118 11.77 0.99 10.91
CA ILE A 118 13.06 1.57 11.30
C ILE A 118 14.16 0.53 11.58
N GLU A 119 13.81 -0.72 11.77
CA GLU A 119 14.74 -1.83 11.99
C GLU A 119 15.27 -2.49 10.70
N LYS A 120 15.00 -1.88 9.52
CA LYS A 120 15.34 -2.43 8.20
C LYS A 120 16.29 -1.52 7.42
N ASP A 121 17.05 -2.13 6.52
CA ASP A 121 18.06 -1.43 5.69
C ASP A 121 17.40 -0.36 4.78
N LEU A 122 16.16 -0.59 4.38
CA LEU A 122 15.40 0.38 3.60
C LEU A 122 15.23 1.72 4.34
N TYR A 123 14.98 1.66 5.66
CA TYR A 123 14.95 2.86 6.49
C TYR A 123 16.34 3.51 6.62
N ALA A 124 17.39 2.72 6.87
CA ALA A 124 18.74 3.25 6.98
C ALA A 124 19.11 4.05 5.72
N TYR A 125 18.80 3.51 4.56
CA TYR A 125 19.01 4.18 3.27
C TYR A 125 18.17 5.47 3.18
N ALA A 126 16.88 5.44 3.46
CA ALA A 126 15.99 6.59 3.37
C ALA A 126 16.42 7.71 4.33
N SER A 127 16.81 7.37 5.56
CA SER A 127 17.29 8.31 6.56
C SER A 127 18.60 8.97 6.15
N GLU A 128 19.57 8.19 5.65
CA GLU A 128 20.86 8.71 5.17
C GLU A 128 20.70 9.71 4.02
N HIS A 129 19.69 9.51 3.16
CA HIS A 129 19.41 10.38 2.01
C HIS A 129 18.43 11.52 2.31
N GLY A 130 17.93 11.62 3.55
CA GLY A 130 16.96 12.66 3.93
C GLY A 130 15.60 12.49 3.23
N TYR A 131 15.16 11.25 3.02
CA TYR A 131 13.91 10.92 2.35
C TYR A 131 12.71 10.80 3.29
N CYS A 132 12.94 10.92 4.60
CA CYS A 132 11.88 10.85 5.59
C CYS A 132 11.35 12.23 5.96
N VAL A 133 10.07 12.29 6.32
CA VAL A 133 9.47 13.45 6.98
C VAL A 133 10.24 13.75 8.25
N GLN A 134 10.54 15.01 8.54
CA GLN A 134 11.36 15.42 9.67
C GLN A 134 10.54 16.08 10.79
N ASP A 135 11.08 16.04 11.99
CA ASP A 135 10.62 16.85 13.11
C ASP A 135 11.28 18.26 13.07
N ARG A 136 10.92 19.11 14.03
CA ARG A 136 11.46 20.47 14.15
C ARG A 136 12.94 20.54 14.54
N GLU A 137 13.51 19.44 14.99
CA GLU A 137 14.93 19.32 15.32
C GLU A 137 15.77 18.81 14.12
N GLY A 138 15.10 18.52 12.99
CA GLY A 138 15.72 18.00 11.77
C GLY A 138 16.05 16.51 11.85
N LYS A 139 15.38 15.77 12.73
CA LYS A 139 15.46 14.30 12.81
C LYS A 139 14.27 13.69 12.09
N ASP A 140 14.42 12.43 11.65
CA ASP A 140 13.30 11.68 11.10
C ASP A 140 12.14 11.63 12.09
N TYR A 141 10.96 12.03 11.63
CA TYR A 141 9.75 12.02 12.46
C TYR A 141 9.23 10.58 12.58
N LEU A 142 9.40 9.99 13.78
CA LEU A 142 8.93 8.64 14.04
C LEU A 142 7.49 8.66 14.57
N VAL A 143 6.59 8.05 13.83
CA VAL A 143 5.19 7.88 14.23
C VAL A 143 5.01 6.50 14.84
N THR A 144 4.43 6.43 16.03
CA THR A 144 4.09 5.13 16.65
C THR A 144 2.78 4.62 16.08
N ILE A 145 2.87 3.58 15.28
CA ILE A 145 1.69 2.90 14.73
C ILE A 145 1.42 1.66 15.57
N THR A 146 0.29 1.68 16.26
CA THR A 146 -0.10 0.65 17.22
C THR A 146 0.94 0.41 18.31
N THR A 147 2.03 -0.33 18.06
CA THR A 147 3.04 -0.73 19.04
C THR A 147 4.48 -0.53 18.61
N PHE A 148 4.72 -0.06 17.39
CA PHE A 148 6.08 0.11 16.86
C PHE A 148 6.23 1.47 16.17
N PRO A 149 7.43 2.07 16.25
CA PRO A 149 7.73 3.29 15.53
C PRO A 149 8.02 2.98 14.05
N ALA A 150 7.64 3.92 13.19
CA ALA A 150 7.96 3.89 11.78
C ALA A 150 8.25 5.31 11.28
N ALA A 151 9.09 5.43 10.27
CA ALA A 151 9.33 6.69 9.57
C ALA A 151 8.42 6.78 8.33
N MET A 152 7.96 7.98 8.02
CA MET A 152 7.16 8.25 6.83
C MET A 152 8.04 8.86 5.74
N VAL A 153 7.90 8.39 4.51
CA VAL A 153 8.60 8.97 3.35
C VAL A 153 8.01 10.35 3.03
N ASP A 154 8.87 11.33 2.82
CA ASP A 154 8.46 12.67 2.41
C ASP A 154 8.30 12.76 0.88
N PHE A 155 7.09 12.57 0.40
CA PHE A 155 6.78 12.65 -1.03
C PHE A 155 6.81 14.07 -1.60
N THR A 156 7.00 15.11 -0.77
CA THR A 156 7.28 16.45 -1.26
C THR A 156 8.75 16.62 -1.68
N ASN A 157 9.62 15.68 -1.30
CA ASN A 157 10.98 15.56 -1.80
C ASN A 157 10.97 14.80 -3.15
N PRO A 158 11.33 15.44 -4.28
CA PRO A 158 11.30 14.77 -5.59
C PRO A 158 12.20 13.53 -5.68
N GLU A 159 13.33 13.52 -4.97
CA GLU A 159 14.24 12.38 -4.96
C GLU A 159 13.64 11.21 -4.18
N ALA A 160 13.03 11.48 -3.03
CA ALA A 160 12.32 10.48 -2.25
C ALA A 160 11.13 9.89 -3.02
N TYR A 161 10.38 10.74 -3.73
CA TYR A 161 9.27 10.33 -4.59
C TYR A 161 9.74 9.36 -5.70
N GLU A 162 10.78 9.72 -6.46
CA GLU A 162 11.27 8.85 -7.53
C GLU A 162 11.92 7.57 -6.97
N TRP A 163 12.62 7.64 -5.85
CA TRP A 163 13.14 6.47 -5.17
C TRP A 163 12.02 5.49 -4.76
N TYR A 164 10.99 5.99 -4.08
CA TYR A 164 9.86 5.16 -3.64
C TYR A 164 9.07 4.56 -4.81
N LYS A 165 8.89 5.34 -5.86
CA LYS A 165 8.33 4.86 -7.13
C LYS A 165 9.21 3.77 -7.78
N GLY A 166 10.53 3.85 -7.60
CA GLY A 166 11.48 2.80 -7.97
C GLY A 166 11.20 1.49 -7.23
N LEU A 167 11.01 1.55 -5.91
CA LEU A 167 10.65 0.37 -5.09
C LEU A 167 9.38 -0.32 -5.61
N ILE A 168 8.35 0.46 -5.93
CA ILE A 168 7.10 -0.09 -6.49
C ILE A 168 7.36 -0.77 -7.83
N LYS A 169 8.14 -0.13 -8.72
CA LYS A 169 8.44 -0.69 -10.04
C LYS A 169 9.25 -1.98 -9.96
N GLU A 170 10.27 -2.00 -9.12
CA GLU A 170 11.19 -3.12 -9.01
C GLU A 170 10.59 -4.26 -8.19
N ASN A 171 10.12 -3.97 -6.98
CA ASN A 171 9.74 -4.98 -6.00
C ASN A 171 8.28 -5.46 -6.11
N MET A 172 7.41 -4.70 -6.78
CA MET A 172 6.00 -5.08 -6.94
C MET A 172 5.69 -5.39 -8.41
N ILE A 173 5.87 -4.43 -9.31
CA ILE A 173 5.59 -4.63 -10.74
C ILE A 173 6.58 -5.65 -11.33
N GLY A 174 7.87 -5.51 -11.03
CA GLY A 174 8.93 -6.43 -11.47
C GLY A 174 8.75 -7.85 -10.97
N LEU A 175 8.20 -8.02 -9.76
CA LEU A 175 7.84 -9.33 -9.20
C LEU A 175 6.62 -9.96 -9.90
N GLY A 176 5.82 -9.17 -10.63
CA GLY A 176 4.65 -9.64 -11.37
C GLY A 176 3.32 -9.46 -10.67
N MET A 177 3.25 -8.62 -9.63
CA MET A 177 1.99 -8.32 -8.96
C MET A 177 0.96 -7.71 -9.91
N GLY A 178 -0.30 -8.12 -9.78
CA GLY A 178 -1.43 -7.59 -10.55
C GLY A 178 -2.03 -6.32 -9.99
N GLY A 179 -1.60 -5.90 -8.81
CA GLY A 179 -2.06 -4.71 -8.10
C GLY A 179 -1.66 -4.74 -6.62
N TRP A 180 -2.11 -3.77 -5.87
CA TRP A 180 -1.85 -3.67 -4.43
C TRP A 180 -2.86 -2.76 -3.73
N MET A 181 -2.96 -2.86 -2.41
CA MET A 181 -3.60 -1.87 -1.55
C MET A 181 -2.55 -0.82 -1.19
N ALA A 182 -2.85 0.46 -1.41
CA ALA A 182 -2.11 1.59 -0.85
C ALA A 182 -2.89 2.10 0.38
N ASP A 183 -2.24 2.13 1.54
CA ASP A 183 -2.88 2.35 2.83
C ASP A 183 -2.17 3.45 3.64
N PHE A 184 -2.73 3.88 4.78
CA PHE A 184 -2.13 4.80 5.76
C PHE A 184 -1.68 6.18 5.22
N GLY A 185 -2.26 6.71 4.18
CA GLY A 185 -1.90 8.04 3.65
C GLY A 185 -2.28 9.22 4.55
N GLU A 186 -3.12 9.02 5.58
CA GLU A 186 -3.69 10.08 6.43
C GLU A 186 -2.87 10.43 7.68
N TYR A 187 -1.71 9.84 7.89
CA TYR A 187 -0.94 9.95 9.14
C TYR A 187 0.12 11.06 9.16
N LEU A 188 0.15 11.97 8.19
CA LEU A 188 1.13 13.06 8.20
C LEU A 188 1.00 13.88 9.50
N PRO A 189 2.04 13.98 10.35
CA PRO A 189 1.99 14.80 11.54
C PRO A 189 1.87 16.29 11.20
N ILE A 190 0.95 17.00 11.85
CA ILE A 190 0.67 18.41 11.56
C ILE A 190 1.76 19.36 12.07
N ASP A 191 2.69 18.89 12.86
CA ASP A 191 3.84 19.61 13.40
C ASP A 191 5.18 19.15 12.77
N ALA A 192 5.11 18.33 11.73
CA ALA A 192 6.27 17.89 10.96
C ALA A 192 6.92 19.03 10.18
N VAL A 193 8.08 18.73 9.61
CA VAL A 193 8.78 19.59 8.64
C VAL A 193 8.91 18.82 7.34
N LEU A 194 8.40 19.42 6.25
CA LEU A 194 8.44 18.83 4.92
C LEU A 194 9.56 19.47 4.08
N TYR A 195 10.10 18.70 3.17
CA TYR A 195 11.11 19.16 2.21
C TYR A 195 10.63 20.35 1.39
N SER A 196 9.36 20.39 0.98
CA SER A 196 8.77 21.50 0.23
C SER A 196 8.67 22.79 1.03
N GLY A 197 8.73 22.74 2.36
CA GLY A 197 8.48 23.87 3.24
C GLY A 197 7.00 24.25 3.36
N GLU A 198 6.08 23.47 2.79
CA GLU A 198 4.64 23.67 2.96
C GLU A 198 4.22 23.36 4.40
N ASP A 199 3.17 24.04 4.87
CA ASP A 199 2.62 23.83 6.21
C ASP A 199 1.91 22.45 6.28
N PRO A 200 2.41 21.49 7.08
CA PRO A 200 1.81 20.18 7.21
C PRO A 200 0.35 20.20 7.66
N ALA A 201 -0.06 21.21 8.46
CA ALA A 201 -1.45 21.35 8.88
C ALA A 201 -2.40 21.68 7.71
N ILE A 202 -1.89 22.27 6.64
CA ILE A 202 -2.65 22.59 5.43
C ILE A 202 -2.65 21.38 4.48
N ILE A 203 -1.49 20.76 4.26
CA ILE A 203 -1.33 19.67 3.28
C ILE A 203 -1.80 18.32 3.81
N HIS A 204 -1.97 18.15 5.11
CA HIS A 204 -2.34 16.91 5.78
C HIS A 204 -3.48 16.16 5.07
N ASN A 205 -4.57 16.85 4.74
CA ASN A 205 -5.72 16.22 4.06
C ASN A 205 -5.50 15.97 2.55
N GLN A 206 -4.43 16.49 1.97
CA GLN A 206 -4.04 16.25 0.58
C GLN A 206 -3.01 15.12 0.48
N TRP A 207 -2.34 14.80 1.59
CA TRP A 207 -1.27 13.82 1.65
C TRP A 207 -1.62 12.47 1.03
N PRO A 208 -2.81 11.88 1.26
CA PRO A 208 -3.18 10.61 0.64
C PRO A 208 -3.27 10.63 -0.89
N ALA A 209 -3.25 11.82 -1.51
CA ALA A 209 -3.36 11.99 -2.96
C ALA A 209 -2.02 12.38 -3.63
N ILE A 210 -0.96 12.56 -2.83
CA ILE A 210 0.40 12.83 -3.33
C ILE A 210 1.09 11.52 -3.65
#